data_97ae7b0726270119abfc833a47a440e5
#
_entry.id   97ae7b0726270119abfc833a47a440e5
#
_cell.length_a   1.000
_cell.length_b   1.000
_cell.length_c   1.000
_cell.angle_alpha   90.00
_cell.angle_beta   90.00
_cell.angle_gamma   90.00
#
_symmetry.space_group_name_H-M   'P 1'
#
loop_
_entity.id
_entity.type
_entity.pdbx_description
1 polymer ?
#
loop_
_entity_poly.entity_id
_entity_poly.type
_entity_poly.pdbx_seq_one_letter_code
_entity_poly.pdbx_strand_id
1 'polypeptide(L)'
;MKQALDTRTKLLTKNPWPLMIELSIPAVLGMVVVGLYNMMDSIFVGQKVGDVQMGAISVSYPLTLINAGSAAMLGVGSASVLSRAIGKKDENTIKKIMGNLVAMVLLLSVIYTVVGMVFTRQLLSLTGASDNILNYAEKYLRIVFAGSLFVNFFQSANMVIRGEGQLKRAMTIIASGAILNIILDPIFISILNPYGMGIEAAAYATIFSQFVQAAITLWYFKKKSPHVKIGRIRIDGELLPQVLSVGISALLMQILTLVQQTVIYRVASNYGGETSQLLLAAALRFWNFSFVPLWGISQGFQPAAGTNYGAKDYDRVKTLTRVFIIAATLLSLVFYIPAELFPEKILSMFLTTPGIAASGSTNFRIMFSTYILQGSFMIAVTLFQSLGKAKKATWLVLFRQIILFIPLCVVLPMIGGMGIRGVWLAIALTDAILVAIIAFMVAYEFRKLPATSSVNR
;
A
#
# COMPACT_ATOMS: atom_id res chain seq x y z
N MET A 1 14.86 6.00 -27.02
CA MET A 1 13.70 6.04 -27.92
C MET A 1 13.18 4.65 -28.29
N LYS A 2 14.01 3.71 -28.81
CA LYS A 2 13.60 2.34 -29.17
C LYS A 2 12.95 1.56 -28.01
N GLN A 3 13.49 1.61 -26.80
CA GLN A 3 12.97 0.93 -25.61
C GLN A 3 11.66 1.53 -25.08
N ALA A 4 11.45 2.83 -25.25
CA ALA A 4 10.21 3.52 -24.89
C ALA A 4 9.05 3.13 -25.82
N LEU A 5 9.32 3.08 -27.11
CA LEU A 5 8.38 2.60 -28.11
C LEU A 5 7.99 1.14 -27.87
N ASP A 6 8.98 0.29 -27.51
CA ASP A 6 8.74 -1.12 -27.19
C ASP A 6 7.82 -1.28 -25.98
N THR A 7 8.05 -0.57 -24.86
CA THR A 7 7.23 -0.67 -23.66
C THR A 7 5.79 -0.20 -23.90
N ARG A 8 5.60 0.95 -24.57
CA ARG A 8 4.28 1.46 -24.90
C ARG A 8 3.53 0.49 -25.82
N THR A 9 4.17 0.06 -26.90
CA THR A 9 3.60 -0.88 -27.87
C THR A 9 3.18 -2.16 -27.18
N LYS A 10 4.03 -2.71 -26.30
CA LYS A 10 3.74 -3.90 -25.51
C LYS A 10 2.49 -3.74 -24.64
N LEU A 11 2.32 -2.63 -23.93
CA LEU A 11 1.13 -2.35 -23.11
C LEU A 11 -0.14 -2.26 -23.96
N LEU A 12 -0.02 -1.77 -25.20
CA LEU A 12 -1.15 -1.57 -26.12
C LEU A 12 -1.50 -2.81 -26.93
N THR A 13 -0.55 -3.71 -27.23
CA THR A 13 -0.76 -4.77 -28.22
C THR A 13 -0.65 -6.20 -27.69
N LYS A 14 0.13 -6.43 -26.61
CA LYS A 14 0.33 -7.79 -26.08
C LYS A 14 -0.98 -8.36 -25.54
N ASN A 15 -1.22 -9.66 -25.81
CA ASN A 15 -2.40 -10.36 -25.28
C ASN A 15 -2.59 -10.08 -23.77
N PRO A 16 -3.80 -9.76 -23.30
CA PRO A 16 -4.09 -9.39 -21.91
C PRO A 16 -3.61 -10.37 -20.83
N TRP A 17 -3.75 -11.68 -21.04
CA TRP A 17 -3.32 -12.68 -20.07
C TRP A 17 -1.78 -12.75 -19.88
N PRO A 18 -0.97 -12.94 -20.93
CA PRO A 18 0.49 -12.85 -20.79
C PRO A 18 0.99 -11.51 -20.31
N LEU A 19 0.31 -10.40 -20.66
CA LEU A 19 0.65 -9.07 -20.16
C LEU A 19 0.42 -8.98 -18.66
N MET A 20 -0.74 -9.45 -18.18
CA MET A 20 -1.08 -9.47 -16.76
C MET A 20 -0.03 -10.29 -15.97
N ILE A 21 0.32 -11.47 -16.40
CA ILE A 21 1.32 -12.35 -15.75
C ILE A 21 2.67 -11.62 -15.67
N GLU A 22 3.13 -11.06 -16.79
CA GLU A 22 4.42 -10.38 -16.85
C GLU A 22 4.51 -9.14 -15.97
N LEU A 23 3.42 -8.40 -15.81
CA LEU A 23 3.36 -7.23 -14.94
C LEU A 23 3.15 -7.63 -13.47
N SER A 24 2.33 -8.65 -13.21
CA SER A 24 1.93 -9.00 -11.84
C SER A 24 2.97 -9.85 -11.11
N ILE A 25 3.63 -10.81 -11.76
CA ILE A 25 4.60 -11.67 -11.06
C ILE A 25 5.72 -10.88 -10.39
N PRO A 26 6.44 -9.96 -11.08
CA PRO A 26 7.47 -9.16 -10.41
C PRO A 26 6.91 -8.31 -9.27
N ALA A 27 5.69 -7.77 -9.45
CA ALA A 27 5.05 -6.96 -8.44
C ALA A 27 4.68 -7.78 -7.19
N VAL A 28 4.09 -8.95 -7.36
CA VAL A 28 3.75 -9.86 -6.26
C VAL A 28 5.01 -10.30 -5.50
N LEU A 29 6.05 -10.74 -6.22
CA LEU A 29 7.30 -11.17 -5.61
C LEU A 29 7.97 -10.01 -4.85
N GLY A 30 8.02 -8.82 -5.43
CA GLY A 30 8.56 -7.64 -4.76
C GLY A 30 7.81 -7.28 -3.48
N MET A 31 6.48 -7.40 -3.50
CA MET A 31 5.66 -7.12 -2.31
C MET A 31 5.82 -8.19 -1.23
N VAL A 32 5.98 -9.46 -1.60
CA VAL A 32 6.31 -10.55 -0.64
C VAL A 32 7.65 -10.28 0.05
N VAL A 33 8.67 -9.82 -0.68
CA VAL A 33 9.96 -9.43 -0.09
C VAL A 33 9.80 -8.29 0.92
N VAL A 34 8.93 -7.29 0.63
CA VAL A 34 8.61 -6.22 1.60
C VAL A 34 7.91 -6.78 2.84
N GLY A 35 7.00 -7.72 2.69
CA GLY A 35 6.34 -8.39 3.81
C GLY A 35 7.35 -9.15 4.69
N LEU A 36 8.27 -9.88 4.09
CA LEU A 36 9.35 -10.58 4.80
C LEU A 36 10.29 -9.61 5.52
N TYR A 37 10.66 -8.51 4.88
CA TYR A 37 11.47 -7.46 5.50
C TYR A 37 10.81 -6.93 6.78
N ASN A 38 9.54 -6.52 6.74
CA ASN A 38 8.84 -6.00 7.91
C ASN A 38 8.77 -7.02 9.06
N MET A 39 8.63 -8.30 8.73
CA MET A 39 8.64 -9.39 9.72
C MET A 39 10.04 -9.56 10.35
N MET A 40 11.10 -9.57 9.53
CA MET A 40 12.48 -9.76 10.01
C MET A 40 12.95 -8.59 10.87
N ASP A 41 12.64 -7.34 10.49
CA ASP A 41 12.93 -6.15 11.28
C ASP A 41 12.30 -6.23 12.67
N SER A 42 11.03 -6.61 12.77
CA SER A 42 10.33 -6.82 14.04
C SER A 42 10.98 -7.91 14.91
N ILE A 43 11.44 -9.00 14.29
CA ILE A 43 12.12 -10.10 15.00
C ILE A 43 13.47 -9.62 15.54
N PHE A 44 14.29 -8.95 14.73
CA PHE A 44 15.62 -8.50 15.16
C PHE A 44 15.54 -7.48 16.30
N VAL A 45 14.63 -6.50 16.20
CA VAL A 45 14.44 -5.52 17.27
C VAL A 45 13.91 -6.20 18.54
N GLY A 46 12.88 -7.02 18.44
CA GLY A 46 12.31 -7.71 19.61
C GLY A 46 13.32 -8.59 20.34
N GLN A 47 14.12 -9.39 19.60
CA GLN A 47 15.05 -10.33 20.20
C GLN A 47 16.36 -9.70 20.70
N LYS A 48 16.86 -8.64 20.02
CA LYS A 48 18.20 -8.11 20.32
C LYS A 48 18.18 -6.79 21.09
N VAL A 49 17.09 -6.01 20.98
CA VAL A 49 17.01 -4.68 21.60
C VAL A 49 16.10 -4.69 22.82
N GLY A 50 14.97 -5.38 22.76
CA GLY A 50 14.05 -5.61 23.87
C GLY A 50 12.64 -5.08 23.65
N ASP A 51 11.73 -5.48 24.55
CA ASP A 51 10.27 -5.25 24.42
C ASP A 51 9.88 -3.77 24.51
N VAL A 52 10.56 -2.99 25.36
CA VAL A 52 10.27 -1.55 25.51
C VAL A 52 10.59 -0.79 24.24
N GLN A 53 11.71 -1.09 23.60
CA GLN A 53 12.13 -0.50 22.35
C GLN A 53 11.24 -0.94 21.18
N MET A 54 10.81 -2.20 21.18
CA MET A 54 9.79 -2.66 20.20
C MET A 54 8.45 -1.93 20.39
N GLY A 55 8.06 -1.67 21.65
CA GLY A 55 6.93 -0.80 21.97
C GLY A 55 7.09 0.61 21.41
N ALA A 56 8.30 1.17 21.47
CA ALA A 56 8.61 2.50 20.93
C ALA A 56 8.45 2.58 19.41
N ILE A 57 8.85 1.55 18.66
CA ILE A 57 8.59 1.45 17.21
C ILE A 57 7.09 1.37 16.94
N SER A 58 6.37 0.58 17.73
CA SER A 58 4.91 0.40 17.57
C SER A 58 4.12 1.71 17.73
N VAL A 59 4.44 2.53 18.74
CA VAL A 59 3.79 3.84 18.94
C VAL A 59 4.24 4.89 17.91
N SER A 60 5.37 4.68 17.26
CA SER A 60 5.89 5.51 16.17
C SER A 60 5.25 5.18 14.81
N TYR A 61 4.71 3.98 14.66
CA TYR A 61 4.17 3.46 13.40
C TYR A 61 3.08 4.33 12.76
N PRO A 62 2.08 4.87 13.49
CA PRO A 62 1.07 5.75 12.90
C PRO A 62 1.69 6.96 12.18
N LEU A 63 2.73 7.57 12.76
CA LEU A 63 3.39 8.73 12.18
C LEU A 63 4.16 8.36 10.90
N THR A 64 4.87 7.23 10.91
CA THR A 64 5.57 6.72 9.71
C THR A 64 4.58 6.35 8.61
N LEU A 65 3.41 5.82 8.95
CA LEU A 65 2.36 5.46 8.00
C LEU A 65 1.73 6.69 7.33
N ILE A 66 1.54 7.80 8.06
CA ILE A 66 1.08 9.08 7.49
C ILE A 66 2.09 9.60 6.47
N ASN A 67 3.39 9.53 6.77
CA ASN A 67 4.44 9.91 5.83
C ASN A 67 4.42 9.02 4.58
N ALA A 68 4.37 7.70 4.75
CA ALA A 68 4.28 6.75 3.64
C ALA A 68 3.03 6.97 2.79
N GLY A 69 1.88 7.27 3.42
CA GLY A 69 0.64 7.62 2.74
C GLY A 69 0.76 8.91 1.91
N SER A 70 1.47 9.92 2.45
CA SER A 70 1.72 11.18 1.74
C SER A 70 2.66 10.97 0.55
N ALA A 71 3.71 10.17 0.70
CA ALA A 71 4.57 9.77 -0.40
C ALA A 71 3.81 8.96 -1.47
N ALA A 72 2.94 8.04 -1.04
CA ALA A 72 2.06 7.29 -1.93
C ALA A 72 1.08 8.19 -2.70
N MET A 73 0.55 9.24 -2.06
CA MET A 73 -0.28 10.24 -2.72
C MET A 73 0.44 10.87 -3.91
N LEU A 74 1.66 11.34 -3.70
CA LEU A 74 2.46 11.95 -4.76
C LEU A 74 2.83 10.93 -5.86
N GLY A 75 3.21 9.71 -5.45
CA GLY A 75 3.63 8.64 -6.35
C GLY A 75 2.48 8.10 -7.21
N VAL A 76 1.35 7.70 -6.61
CA VAL A 76 0.18 7.15 -7.32
C VAL A 76 -0.42 8.19 -8.27
N GLY A 77 -0.53 9.44 -7.80
CA GLY A 77 -1.02 10.53 -8.64
C GLY A 77 -0.13 10.77 -9.86
N SER A 78 1.19 10.87 -9.64
CA SER A 78 2.16 11.06 -10.74
C SER A 78 2.20 9.87 -11.69
N ALA A 79 2.15 8.62 -11.19
CA ALA A 79 2.10 7.41 -12.02
C ALA A 79 0.83 7.35 -12.89
N SER A 80 -0.30 7.77 -12.33
CA SER A 80 -1.57 7.84 -13.06
C SER A 80 -1.54 8.88 -14.18
N VAL A 81 -1.03 10.08 -13.90
CA VAL A 81 -0.86 11.13 -14.92
C VAL A 81 0.10 10.66 -16.01
N LEU A 82 1.25 10.09 -15.62
CA LEU A 82 2.26 9.61 -16.55
C LEU A 82 1.75 8.50 -17.46
N SER A 83 1.11 7.47 -16.94
CA SER A 83 0.63 6.35 -17.74
C SER A 83 -0.37 6.79 -18.81
N ARG A 84 -1.26 7.74 -18.47
CA ARG A 84 -2.17 8.35 -19.45
C ARG A 84 -1.43 9.21 -20.48
N ALA A 85 -0.42 9.98 -20.05
CA ALA A 85 0.40 10.80 -20.95
C ALA A 85 1.18 9.93 -21.95
N ILE A 86 1.75 8.80 -21.50
CA ILE A 86 2.40 7.82 -22.39
C ILE A 86 1.42 7.27 -23.41
N GLY A 87 0.19 6.94 -22.99
CA GLY A 87 -0.87 6.50 -23.89
C GLY A 87 -1.20 7.53 -24.96
N LYS A 88 -1.38 8.79 -24.56
CA LYS A 88 -1.69 9.93 -25.43
C LYS A 88 -0.51 10.41 -26.29
N LYS A 89 0.72 9.97 -26.02
CA LYS A 89 1.98 10.54 -26.58
C LYS A 89 2.18 12.02 -26.19
N ASP A 90 1.74 12.41 -24.98
CA ASP A 90 1.89 13.79 -24.50
C ASP A 90 3.31 14.00 -23.93
N GLU A 91 4.23 14.34 -24.82
CA GLU A 91 5.64 14.58 -24.51
C GLU A 91 5.83 15.72 -23.51
N ASN A 92 4.96 16.74 -23.49
CA ASN A 92 5.08 17.86 -22.56
C ASN A 92 4.86 17.42 -21.12
N THR A 93 3.78 16.69 -20.88
CA THR A 93 3.50 16.12 -19.55
C THR A 93 4.58 15.11 -19.13
N ILE A 94 5.03 14.23 -20.03
CA ILE A 94 6.09 13.25 -19.75
C ILE A 94 7.39 13.93 -19.31
N LYS A 95 7.81 15.03 -19.96
CA LYS A 95 9.02 15.78 -19.61
C LYS A 95 8.90 16.51 -18.27
N LYS A 96 7.73 16.98 -17.90
CA LYS A 96 7.52 17.78 -16.69
C LYS A 96 7.26 16.96 -15.44
N ILE A 97 6.68 15.74 -15.57
CA ILE A 97 6.12 14.98 -14.43
C ILE A 97 7.15 14.68 -13.34
N MET A 98 8.40 14.31 -13.71
CA MET A 98 9.40 13.94 -12.72
C MET A 98 9.99 15.17 -12.01
N GLY A 99 10.18 16.28 -12.72
CA GLY A 99 10.58 17.55 -12.11
C GLY A 99 9.54 18.06 -11.11
N ASN A 100 8.27 17.96 -11.47
CA ASN A 100 7.14 18.29 -10.59
C ASN A 100 7.10 17.35 -9.36
N LEU A 101 7.27 16.04 -9.55
CA LEU A 101 7.30 15.07 -8.44
C LEU A 101 8.45 15.39 -7.46
N VAL A 102 9.66 15.62 -7.97
CA VAL A 102 10.82 15.93 -7.12
C VAL A 102 10.57 17.21 -6.32
N ALA A 103 10.01 18.25 -6.93
CA ALA A 103 9.68 19.49 -6.23
C ALA A 103 8.65 19.26 -5.11
N MET A 104 7.59 18.49 -5.37
CA MET A 104 6.59 18.13 -4.37
C MET A 104 7.17 17.28 -3.24
N VAL A 105 8.03 16.31 -3.56
CA VAL A 105 8.71 15.44 -2.58
C VAL A 105 9.63 16.25 -1.69
N LEU A 106 10.40 17.19 -2.24
CA LEU A 106 11.26 18.08 -1.46
C LEU A 106 10.43 18.90 -0.48
N LEU A 107 9.34 19.52 -0.95
CA LEU A 107 8.44 20.31 -0.08
C LEU A 107 7.84 19.43 1.02
N LEU A 108 7.30 18.27 0.68
CA LEU A 108 6.71 17.33 1.65
C LEU A 108 7.74 16.90 2.69
N SER A 109 8.96 16.56 2.26
CA SER A 109 10.02 16.07 3.14
C SER A 109 10.51 17.18 4.09
N VAL A 110 10.64 18.41 3.62
CA VAL A 110 10.98 19.55 4.49
C VAL A 110 9.89 19.76 5.53
N ILE A 111 8.62 19.80 5.13
CA ILE A 111 7.51 19.94 6.06
C ILE A 111 7.52 18.82 7.10
N TYR A 112 7.64 17.57 6.64
CA TYR A 112 7.61 16.39 7.51
C TYR A 112 8.81 16.37 8.48
N THR A 113 10.00 16.72 8.00
CA THR A 113 11.21 16.81 8.85
C THR A 113 11.06 17.93 9.87
N VAL A 114 10.70 19.14 9.46
CA VAL A 114 10.58 20.30 10.38
C VAL A 114 9.51 20.05 11.41
N VAL A 115 8.29 19.70 10.99
CA VAL A 115 7.18 19.43 11.92
C VAL A 115 7.50 18.25 12.82
N GLY A 116 8.07 17.18 12.25
CA GLY A 116 8.45 16.00 12.99
C GLY A 116 9.51 16.29 14.06
N MET A 117 10.58 17.03 13.71
CA MET A 117 11.67 17.37 14.66
C MET A 117 11.21 18.31 15.76
N VAL A 118 10.40 19.32 15.43
CA VAL A 118 9.93 20.33 16.40
C VAL A 118 8.88 19.74 17.35
N PHE A 119 7.96 18.93 16.83
CA PHE A 119 6.81 18.43 17.58
C PHE A 119 6.89 16.92 17.89
N THR A 120 8.07 16.30 17.87
CA THR A 120 8.22 14.84 18.06
C THR A 120 7.50 14.34 19.32
N ARG A 121 7.71 14.98 20.47
CA ARG A 121 7.12 14.56 21.75
C ARG A 121 5.60 14.72 21.76
N GLN A 122 5.10 15.83 21.26
CA GLN A 122 3.66 16.09 21.17
C GLN A 122 2.98 15.09 20.24
N LEU A 123 3.57 14.80 19.10
CA LEU A 123 3.08 13.79 18.16
C LEU A 123 3.05 12.39 18.78
N LEU A 124 4.09 12.01 19.52
CA LEU A 124 4.14 10.74 20.24
C LEU A 124 3.13 10.64 21.37
N SER A 125 2.88 11.71 22.11
CA SER A 125 1.84 11.71 23.15
C SER A 125 0.44 11.50 22.56
N LEU A 126 0.19 12.04 21.36
CA LEU A 126 -1.08 11.78 20.65
C LEU A 126 -1.24 10.31 20.21
N THR A 127 -0.14 9.58 19.98
CA THR A 127 -0.19 8.15 19.65
C THR A 127 -0.27 7.24 20.87
N GLY A 128 -0.27 7.79 22.09
CA GLY A 128 -0.42 7.04 23.33
C GLY A 128 0.89 6.49 23.92
N ALA A 129 2.03 7.12 23.60
CA ALA A 129 3.32 6.75 24.17
C ALA A 129 3.34 7.00 25.69
N SER A 130 3.65 5.97 26.50
CA SER A 130 3.91 6.11 27.93
C SER A 130 5.29 6.71 28.18
N ASP A 131 5.49 7.30 29.36
CA ASP A 131 6.76 7.97 29.73
C ASP A 131 7.99 7.05 29.54
N ASN A 132 7.87 5.76 29.86
CA ASN A 132 8.95 4.79 29.70
C ASN A 132 9.33 4.54 28.23
N ILE A 133 8.38 4.67 27.32
CA ILE A 133 8.56 4.40 25.89
C ILE A 133 8.92 5.69 25.14
N LEU A 134 8.46 6.84 25.64
CA LEU A 134 8.55 8.13 24.96
C LEU A 134 9.98 8.51 24.54
N ASN A 135 10.95 8.32 25.44
CA ASN A 135 12.34 8.68 25.14
C ASN A 135 12.95 7.82 24.02
N TYR A 136 12.64 6.52 23.99
CA TYR A 136 13.12 5.63 22.93
C TYR A 136 12.43 5.95 21.60
N ALA A 137 11.12 6.19 21.63
CA ALA A 137 10.35 6.55 20.45
C ALA A 137 10.80 7.91 19.87
N GLU A 138 11.13 8.89 20.72
CA GLU A 138 11.67 10.18 20.30
C GLU A 138 13.00 10.02 19.56
N LYS A 139 13.95 9.26 20.12
CA LYS A 139 15.24 9.00 19.48
C LYS A 139 15.09 8.32 18.12
N TYR A 140 14.23 7.29 18.06
CA TYR A 140 13.92 6.58 16.82
C TYR A 140 13.32 7.51 15.76
N LEU A 141 12.25 8.23 16.12
CA LEU A 141 11.52 9.07 15.16
C LEU A 141 12.33 10.25 14.65
N ARG A 142 13.19 10.85 15.47
CA ARG A 142 14.07 11.93 15.00
C ARG A 142 14.99 11.47 13.87
N ILE A 143 15.51 10.26 13.93
CA ILE A 143 16.30 9.69 12.84
C ILE A 143 15.44 9.45 11.60
N VAL A 144 14.23 8.89 11.79
CA VAL A 144 13.29 8.65 10.70
C VAL A 144 12.85 9.95 10.04
N PHE A 145 12.57 11.00 10.80
CA PHE A 145 12.23 12.32 10.27
C PHE A 145 13.39 12.94 9.48
N ALA A 146 14.62 12.83 9.97
CA ALA A 146 15.81 13.30 9.25
C ALA A 146 16.00 12.57 7.92
N GLY A 147 15.67 11.26 7.87
CA GLY A 147 15.75 10.45 6.65
C GLY A 147 14.55 10.55 5.71
N SER A 148 13.53 11.32 6.05
CA SER A 148 12.25 11.36 5.32
C SER A 148 12.39 11.66 3.83
N LEU A 149 13.36 12.46 3.43
CA LEU A 149 13.61 12.77 2.02
C LEU A 149 13.92 11.52 1.20
N PHE A 150 14.74 10.62 1.73
CA PHE A 150 15.11 9.39 1.02
C PHE A 150 13.91 8.47 0.83
N VAL A 151 13.13 8.29 1.90
CA VAL A 151 11.89 7.50 1.89
C VAL A 151 10.89 8.06 0.89
N ASN A 152 10.57 9.35 1.01
CA ASN A 152 9.54 9.99 0.19
C ASN A 152 9.93 9.99 -1.28
N PHE A 153 11.19 10.28 -1.60
CA PHE A 153 11.69 10.24 -2.96
C PHE A 153 11.64 8.83 -3.53
N PHE A 154 12.21 7.85 -2.81
CA PHE A 154 12.22 6.47 -3.26
C PHE A 154 10.81 5.94 -3.50
N GLN A 155 9.90 6.06 -2.51
CA GLN A 155 8.55 5.52 -2.61
C GLN A 155 7.75 6.17 -3.75
N SER A 156 7.75 7.50 -3.83
CA SER A 156 6.99 8.22 -4.85
C SER A 156 7.54 7.96 -6.25
N ALA A 157 8.86 8.04 -6.42
CA ALA A 157 9.52 7.84 -7.70
C ALA A 157 9.45 6.38 -8.17
N ASN A 158 9.48 5.40 -7.26
CA ASN A 158 9.27 4.00 -7.60
C ASN A 158 7.88 3.75 -8.21
N MET A 159 6.84 4.46 -7.73
CA MET A 159 5.51 4.39 -8.34
C MET A 159 5.50 4.94 -9.77
N VAL A 160 6.32 5.96 -10.05
CA VAL A 160 6.49 6.49 -11.42
C VAL A 160 7.18 5.45 -12.32
N ILE A 161 8.19 4.72 -11.84
CA ILE A 161 8.83 3.60 -12.58
C ILE A 161 7.76 2.55 -12.94
N ARG A 162 6.84 2.24 -12.03
CA ARG A 162 5.70 1.35 -12.30
C ARG A 162 4.77 1.94 -13.35
N GLY A 163 4.46 3.24 -13.25
CA GLY A 163 3.65 3.99 -14.23
C GLY A 163 4.21 3.95 -15.66
N GLU A 164 5.53 3.83 -15.81
CA GLU A 164 6.20 3.58 -17.10
C GLU A 164 6.04 2.13 -17.60
N GLY A 165 5.45 1.23 -16.84
CA GLY A 165 5.36 -0.20 -17.16
C GLY A 165 6.63 -1.00 -16.82
N GLN A 166 7.60 -0.41 -16.11
CA GLN A 166 8.88 -1.04 -15.75
C GLN A 166 8.83 -1.73 -14.38
N LEU A 167 7.79 -2.57 -14.15
CA LEU A 167 7.54 -3.20 -12.85
C LEU A 167 8.72 -4.04 -12.36
N LYS A 168 9.34 -4.82 -13.23
CA LYS A 168 10.51 -5.63 -12.86
C LYS A 168 11.62 -4.77 -12.24
N ARG A 169 11.93 -3.63 -12.85
CA ARG A 169 12.96 -2.70 -12.34
C ARG A 169 12.53 -2.04 -11.02
N ALA A 170 11.28 -1.60 -10.95
CA ALA A 170 10.73 -1.03 -9.72
C ALA A 170 10.84 -2.01 -8.54
N MET A 171 10.44 -3.27 -8.76
CA MET A 171 10.48 -4.31 -7.73
C MET A 171 11.91 -4.75 -7.38
N THR A 172 12.83 -4.78 -8.36
CA THR A 172 14.25 -5.03 -8.07
C THR A 172 14.84 -3.98 -7.14
N ILE A 173 14.50 -2.70 -7.33
CA ILE A 173 14.95 -1.61 -6.43
C ILE A 173 14.36 -1.79 -5.02
N ILE A 174 13.08 -2.13 -4.91
CA ILE A 174 12.43 -2.41 -3.63
C ILE A 174 13.13 -3.59 -2.92
N ALA A 175 13.28 -4.70 -3.64
CA ALA A 175 13.89 -5.92 -3.09
C ALA A 175 15.34 -5.69 -2.66
N SER A 176 16.14 -4.93 -3.43
CA SER A 176 17.53 -4.65 -3.07
C SER A 176 17.65 -3.89 -1.75
N GLY A 177 16.79 -2.91 -1.50
CA GLY A 177 16.81 -2.20 -0.22
C GLY A 177 16.26 -3.02 0.94
N ALA A 178 15.23 -3.83 0.70
CA ALA A 178 14.70 -4.74 1.72
C ALA A 178 15.75 -5.78 2.15
N ILE A 179 16.43 -6.40 1.20
CA ILE A 179 17.53 -7.35 1.46
C ILE A 179 18.69 -6.65 2.18
N LEU A 180 19.06 -5.45 1.71
CA LEU A 180 20.13 -4.68 2.36
C LEU A 180 19.78 -4.37 3.82
N ASN A 181 18.54 -3.97 4.10
CA ASN A 181 18.11 -3.70 5.45
C ASN A 181 18.14 -4.95 6.34
N ILE A 182 17.64 -6.10 5.87
CA ILE A 182 17.72 -7.39 6.60
C ILE A 182 19.16 -7.73 6.98
N ILE A 183 20.15 -7.38 6.13
CA ILE A 183 21.57 -7.61 6.39
C ILE A 183 22.12 -6.58 7.39
N LEU A 184 21.73 -5.31 7.24
CA LEU A 184 22.28 -4.22 8.05
C LEU A 184 21.70 -4.15 9.46
N ASP A 185 20.45 -4.52 9.67
CA ASP A 185 19.80 -4.48 10.98
C ASP A 185 20.60 -5.26 12.04
N PRO A 186 20.91 -6.56 11.88
CA PRO A 186 21.69 -7.29 12.88
C PRO A 186 23.10 -6.75 13.05
N ILE A 187 23.72 -6.19 11.99
CA ILE A 187 25.06 -5.63 12.04
C ILE A 187 25.05 -4.34 12.87
N PHE A 188 24.18 -3.38 12.52
CA PHE A 188 24.13 -2.08 13.22
C PHE A 188 23.67 -2.25 14.65
N ILE A 189 22.68 -3.11 14.92
CA ILE A 189 22.24 -3.43 16.28
C ILE A 189 23.40 -4.06 17.08
N SER A 190 24.14 -5.01 16.52
CA SER A 190 25.26 -5.66 17.24
C SER A 190 26.39 -4.69 17.55
N ILE A 191 26.62 -3.69 16.69
CA ILE A 191 27.68 -2.68 16.90
C ILE A 191 27.23 -1.60 17.89
N LEU A 192 26.00 -1.10 17.80
CA LEU A 192 25.55 0.08 18.55
C LEU A 192 24.79 -0.25 19.82
N ASN A 193 24.19 -1.44 19.94
CA ASN A 193 23.45 -1.84 21.15
C ASN A 193 24.31 -1.86 22.43
N PRO A 194 25.60 -2.26 22.40
CA PRO A 194 26.48 -2.17 23.60
C PRO A 194 26.66 -0.74 24.13
N TYR A 195 26.41 0.27 23.29
CA TYR A 195 26.44 1.69 23.67
C TYR A 195 25.07 2.24 24.08
N GLY A 196 24.06 1.37 24.25
CA GLY A 196 22.69 1.77 24.56
C GLY A 196 21.91 2.40 23.41
N MET A 197 22.38 2.22 22.16
CA MET A 197 21.80 2.78 20.93
C MET A 197 21.13 1.71 20.05
N GLY A 198 20.51 0.71 20.66
CA GLY A 198 19.93 -0.42 19.90
C GLY A 198 18.76 -0.02 18.98
N ILE A 199 17.86 0.85 19.46
CA ILE A 199 16.74 1.32 18.67
C ILE A 199 17.17 2.33 17.59
N GLU A 200 18.14 3.18 17.91
CA GLU A 200 18.75 4.09 16.95
C GLU A 200 19.47 3.32 15.84
N ALA A 201 20.11 2.19 16.18
CA ALA A 201 20.77 1.32 15.20
C ALA A 201 19.79 0.80 14.13
N ALA A 202 18.60 0.32 14.54
CA ALA A 202 17.56 -0.12 13.61
C ALA A 202 17.08 1.05 12.72
N ALA A 203 16.92 2.26 13.29
CA ALA A 203 16.57 3.43 12.51
C ALA A 203 17.66 3.78 11.47
N TYR A 204 18.93 3.75 11.84
CA TYR A 204 20.05 4.02 10.92
C TYR A 204 20.13 3.00 9.80
N ALA A 205 19.97 1.69 10.09
CA ALA A 205 19.97 0.65 9.08
C ALA A 205 18.85 0.84 8.06
N THR A 206 17.65 1.19 8.55
CA THR A 206 16.50 1.49 7.70
C THR A 206 16.75 2.71 6.81
N ILE A 207 17.19 3.83 7.37
CA ILE A 207 17.45 5.06 6.59
C ILE A 207 18.60 4.87 5.59
N PHE A 208 19.65 4.14 5.96
CA PHE A 208 20.73 3.84 5.02
C PHE A 208 20.25 2.99 3.85
N SER A 209 19.42 1.98 4.10
CA SER A 209 18.85 1.14 3.05
C SER A 209 17.94 1.97 2.11
N GLN A 210 17.16 2.89 2.67
CA GLN A 210 16.31 3.81 1.91
C GLN A 210 17.11 4.84 1.12
N PHE A 211 18.24 5.32 1.66
CA PHE A 211 19.19 6.15 0.94
C PHE A 211 19.75 5.42 -0.31
N VAL A 212 20.15 4.16 -0.15
CA VAL A 212 20.62 3.33 -1.28
C VAL A 212 19.51 3.14 -2.32
N GLN A 213 18.29 2.85 -1.89
CA GLN A 213 17.13 2.77 -2.81
C GLN A 213 16.89 4.09 -3.54
N ALA A 214 16.97 5.23 -2.84
CA ALA A 214 16.84 6.55 -3.45
C ALA A 214 17.95 6.83 -4.48
N ALA A 215 19.21 6.46 -4.16
CA ALA A 215 20.33 6.60 -5.05
C ALA A 215 20.19 5.75 -6.33
N ILE A 216 19.78 4.48 -6.19
CA ILE A 216 19.51 3.59 -7.33
C ILE A 216 18.35 4.13 -8.17
N THR A 217 17.29 4.65 -7.52
CA THR A 217 16.12 5.25 -8.20
C THR A 217 16.56 6.50 -8.98
N LEU A 218 17.38 7.35 -8.39
CA LEU A 218 17.94 8.53 -9.08
C LEU A 218 18.79 8.13 -10.30
N TRP A 219 19.67 7.13 -10.13
CA TRP A 219 20.46 6.57 -11.22
C TRP A 219 19.59 6.01 -12.34
N TYR A 220 18.50 5.32 -11.99
CA TYR A 220 17.53 4.80 -12.95
C TYR A 220 16.96 5.93 -13.83
N PHE A 221 16.46 7.02 -13.25
CA PHE A 221 15.90 8.13 -14.02
C PHE A 221 16.96 8.89 -14.85
N LYS A 222 18.21 8.93 -14.39
CA LYS A 222 19.30 9.54 -15.16
C LYS A 222 19.74 8.69 -16.36
N LYS A 223 19.75 7.37 -16.25
CA LYS A 223 20.42 6.48 -17.22
C LYS A 223 19.53 5.44 -17.89
N LYS A 224 18.46 4.96 -17.25
CA LYS A 224 17.74 3.75 -17.65
C LYS A 224 16.25 3.95 -17.94
N SER A 225 15.64 5.05 -17.50
CA SER A 225 14.21 5.30 -17.75
C SER A 225 13.94 5.45 -19.26
N PRO A 226 12.94 4.73 -19.79
CA PRO A 226 12.60 4.77 -21.21
C PRO A 226 11.85 6.05 -21.61
N HIS A 227 11.02 6.58 -20.72
CA HIS A 227 10.12 7.70 -21.03
C HIS A 227 10.45 8.97 -20.28
N VAL A 228 10.90 8.86 -19.02
CA VAL A 228 10.95 9.97 -18.08
C VAL A 228 12.38 10.32 -17.71
N LYS A 229 12.70 11.59 -17.71
CA LYS A 229 13.96 12.13 -17.19
C LYS A 229 13.69 13.18 -16.13
N ILE A 230 14.61 13.35 -15.20
CA ILE A 230 14.53 14.47 -14.25
C ILE A 230 14.82 15.74 -15.02
N GLY A 231 13.76 16.48 -15.32
CA GLY A 231 13.84 17.78 -15.96
C GLY A 231 13.99 18.92 -14.95
N ARG A 232 13.50 20.11 -15.30
CA ARG A 232 13.50 21.27 -14.40
C ARG A 232 12.65 20.99 -13.16
N ILE A 233 13.28 21.09 -11.99
CA ILE A 233 12.61 20.87 -10.69
C ILE A 233 11.79 22.11 -10.36
N ARG A 234 10.48 22.01 -10.52
CA ARG A 234 9.51 23.05 -10.15
C ARG A 234 8.12 22.44 -10.01
N ILE A 235 7.29 23.05 -9.17
CA ILE A 235 5.88 22.71 -9.08
C ILE A 235 5.17 23.29 -10.30
N ASP A 236 4.51 22.42 -11.06
CA ASP A 236 3.72 22.80 -12.23
C ASP A 236 2.25 22.94 -11.82
N GLY A 237 1.69 24.14 -12.03
CA GLY A 237 0.32 24.49 -11.62
C GLY A 237 -0.78 23.66 -12.30
N GLU A 238 -0.52 23.09 -13.48
CA GLU A 238 -1.48 22.24 -14.20
C GLU A 238 -1.38 20.78 -13.75
N LEU A 239 -0.18 20.30 -13.41
CA LEU A 239 0.06 18.92 -12.99
C LEU A 239 -0.28 18.71 -11.50
N LEU A 240 0.00 19.68 -10.65
CA LEU A 240 -0.22 19.58 -9.20
C LEU A 240 -1.65 19.15 -8.84
N PRO A 241 -2.72 19.82 -9.33
CA PRO A 241 -4.09 19.41 -9.01
C PRO A 241 -4.43 18.00 -9.53
N GLN A 242 -3.90 17.62 -10.70
CA GLN A 242 -4.15 16.30 -11.29
C GLN A 242 -3.49 15.19 -10.47
N VAL A 243 -2.27 15.42 -9.98
CA VAL A 243 -1.53 14.48 -9.14
C VAL A 243 -2.19 14.35 -7.77
N LEU A 244 -2.45 15.48 -7.09
CA LEU A 244 -3.05 15.46 -5.76
C LEU A 244 -4.46 14.87 -5.76
N SER A 245 -5.31 15.23 -6.73
CA SER A 245 -6.68 14.74 -6.78
C SER A 245 -6.77 13.22 -6.89
N VAL A 246 -5.94 12.60 -7.72
CA VAL A 246 -5.91 11.14 -7.85
C VAL A 246 -5.22 10.50 -6.63
N GLY A 247 -4.12 11.09 -6.19
CA GLY A 247 -3.31 10.57 -5.11
C GLY A 247 -3.98 10.59 -3.74
N ILE A 248 -4.92 11.52 -3.49
CA ILE A 248 -5.61 11.62 -2.20
C ILE A 248 -6.29 10.31 -1.78
N SER A 249 -6.76 9.50 -2.73
CA SER A 249 -7.34 8.19 -2.44
C SER A 249 -6.31 7.23 -1.83
N ALA A 250 -5.03 7.31 -2.23
CA ALA A 250 -3.97 6.49 -1.67
C ALA A 250 -3.59 6.92 -0.24
N LEU A 251 -3.53 8.23 0.01
CA LEU A 251 -3.32 8.78 1.35
C LEU A 251 -4.46 8.37 2.29
N LEU A 252 -5.71 8.59 1.86
CA LEU A 252 -6.88 8.23 2.66
C LEU A 252 -6.93 6.74 2.96
N MET A 253 -6.57 5.88 2.02
CA MET A 253 -6.51 4.45 2.24
C MET A 253 -5.57 4.08 3.40
N GLN A 254 -4.40 4.73 3.52
CA GLN A 254 -3.46 4.50 4.62
C GLN A 254 -3.99 5.01 5.96
N ILE A 255 -4.48 6.26 6.00
CA ILE A 255 -5.01 6.87 7.23
C ILE A 255 -6.23 6.09 7.73
N LEU A 256 -7.16 5.75 6.84
CA LEU A 256 -8.37 5.04 7.21
C LEU A 256 -8.13 3.59 7.65
N THR A 257 -7.03 2.97 7.22
CA THR A 257 -6.60 1.66 7.75
C THR A 257 -6.26 1.76 9.24
N LEU A 258 -5.59 2.82 9.69
CA LEU A 258 -5.34 3.05 11.12
C LEU A 258 -6.64 3.25 11.90
N VAL A 259 -7.55 4.07 11.37
CA VAL A 259 -8.85 4.30 12.00
C VAL A 259 -9.64 2.98 12.12
N GLN A 260 -9.65 2.19 11.05
CA GLN A 260 -10.29 0.88 11.04
C GLN A 260 -9.74 -0.05 12.12
N GLN A 261 -8.42 -0.18 12.21
CA GLN A 261 -7.77 -1.01 13.23
C GLN A 261 -8.12 -0.55 14.66
N THR A 262 -8.08 0.75 14.90
CA THR A 262 -8.44 1.32 16.21
C THR A 262 -9.88 0.99 16.58
N VAL A 263 -10.82 1.15 15.66
CA VAL A 263 -12.25 0.84 15.89
C VAL A 263 -12.44 -0.66 16.16
N ILE A 264 -11.84 -1.52 15.34
CA ILE A 264 -11.92 -2.98 15.51
C ILE A 264 -11.48 -3.40 16.92
N TYR A 265 -10.27 -2.97 17.35
CA TYR A 265 -9.73 -3.38 18.64
C TYR A 265 -10.53 -2.83 19.81
N ARG A 266 -11.00 -1.59 19.70
CA ARG A 266 -11.82 -0.98 20.76
C ARG A 266 -13.18 -1.68 20.92
N VAL A 267 -13.86 -1.96 19.83
CA VAL A 267 -15.15 -2.67 19.85
C VAL A 267 -14.95 -4.12 20.30
N ALA A 268 -13.89 -4.80 19.82
CA ALA A 268 -13.60 -6.17 20.24
C ALA A 268 -13.29 -6.28 21.73
N SER A 269 -12.58 -5.32 22.31
CA SER A 269 -12.34 -5.24 23.76
C SER A 269 -13.64 -5.16 24.55
N ASN A 270 -14.57 -4.31 24.10
CA ASN A 270 -15.83 -4.08 24.81
C ASN A 270 -16.76 -5.29 24.81
N TYR A 271 -16.78 -6.09 23.72
CA TYR A 271 -17.72 -7.20 23.55
C TYR A 271 -17.13 -8.60 23.76
N GLY A 272 -15.83 -8.74 23.76
CA GLY A 272 -15.21 -10.07 23.83
C GLY A 272 -13.94 -10.13 24.68
N GLY A 273 -13.57 -9.04 25.35
CA GLY A 273 -12.40 -8.96 26.22
C GLY A 273 -11.08 -9.23 25.53
N GLU A 274 -10.06 -9.54 26.33
CA GLU A 274 -8.67 -9.74 25.88
C GLU A 274 -8.52 -10.89 24.88
N THR A 275 -9.20 -12.03 25.13
CA THR A 275 -9.16 -13.20 24.24
C THR A 275 -9.61 -12.85 22.82
N SER A 276 -10.66 -12.04 22.68
CA SER A 276 -11.17 -11.64 21.36
C SER A 276 -10.26 -10.65 20.67
N GLN A 277 -9.57 -9.80 21.41
CA GLN A 277 -8.52 -8.93 20.84
C GLN A 277 -7.34 -9.75 20.29
N LEU A 278 -6.89 -10.78 21.03
CA LEU A 278 -5.82 -11.67 20.57
C LEU A 278 -6.21 -12.43 19.31
N LEU A 279 -7.44 -12.98 19.26
CA LEU A 279 -7.96 -13.67 18.09
C LEU A 279 -8.05 -12.74 16.87
N LEU A 280 -8.57 -11.53 17.03
CA LEU A 280 -8.63 -10.55 15.96
C LEU A 280 -7.25 -10.08 15.51
N ALA A 281 -6.32 -9.90 16.44
CA ALA A 281 -4.95 -9.56 16.10
C ALA A 281 -4.29 -10.64 15.24
N ALA A 282 -4.48 -11.91 15.59
CA ALA A 282 -4.00 -13.06 14.81
C ALA A 282 -4.64 -13.09 13.41
N ALA A 283 -5.95 -12.93 13.34
CA ALA A 283 -6.71 -12.91 12.08
C ALA A 283 -6.29 -11.76 11.16
N LEU A 284 -6.11 -10.55 11.72
CA LEU A 284 -5.67 -9.38 10.96
C LEU A 284 -4.22 -9.50 10.47
N ARG A 285 -3.34 -10.21 11.20
CA ARG A 285 -1.98 -10.52 10.71
C ARG A 285 -2.03 -11.40 9.46
N PHE A 286 -2.84 -12.46 9.48
CA PHE A 286 -3.03 -13.31 8.30
C PHE A 286 -3.71 -12.56 7.16
N TRP A 287 -4.71 -11.72 7.45
CA TRP A 287 -5.36 -10.85 6.47
C TRP A 287 -4.36 -9.91 5.78
N ASN A 288 -3.55 -9.21 6.55
CA ASN A 288 -2.54 -8.29 6.00
C ASN A 288 -1.51 -9.04 5.14
N PHE A 289 -1.05 -10.21 5.59
CA PHE A 289 -0.14 -11.04 4.81
C PHE A 289 -0.76 -11.47 3.48
N SER A 290 -2.02 -11.94 3.50
CA SER A 290 -2.75 -12.37 2.30
C SER A 290 -3.06 -11.21 1.33
N PHE A 291 -3.19 -9.98 1.84
CA PHE A 291 -3.49 -8.80 1.05
C PHE A 291 -2.29 -8.27 0.24
N VAL A 292 -1.07 -8.51 0.72
CA VAL A 292 0.17 -8.04 0.06
C VAL A 292 0.31 -8.50 -1.41
N PRO A 293 0.09 -9.78 -1.77
CA PRO A 293 0.09 -10.24 -3.15
C PRO A 293 -1.00 -9.61 -4.02
N LEU A 294 -2.20 -9.40 -3.48
CA LEU A 294 -3.30 -8.73 -4.20
C LEU A 294 -2.96 -7.29 -4.53
N TRP A 295 -2.31 -6.60 -3.61
CA TRP A 295 -1.79 -5.26 -3.88
C TRP A 295 -0.75 -5.29 -5.01
N GLY A 296 0.13 -6.31 -5.03
CA GLY A 296 1.08 -6.53 -6.13
C GLY A 296 0.40 -6.61 -7.50
N ILE A 297 -0.67 -7.40 -7.64
CA ILE A 297 -1.44 -7.47 -8.91
C ILE A 297 -1.99 -6.09 -9.30
N SER A 298 -2.54 -5.33 -8.36
CA SER A 298 -3.11 -4.01 -8.64
C SER A 298 -2.07 -3.02 -9.16
N GLN A 299 -0.82 -3.10 -8.67
CA GLN A 299 0.29 -2.28 -9.15
C GLN A 299 0.64 -2.59 -10.62
N GLY A 300 0.51 -3.86 -11.06
CA GLY A 300 0.67 -4.26 -12.45
C GLY A 300 -0.44 -3.75 -13.35
N PHE A 301 -1.65 -3.64 -12.84
CA PHE A 301 -2.82 -3.16 -13.57
C PHE A 301 -2.73 -1.67 -13.91
N GLN A 302 -2.19 -0.84 -13.02
CA GLN A 302 -2.16 0.62 -13.17
C GLN A 302 -1.56 1.10 -14.50
N PRO A 303 -0.33 0.73 -14.90
CA PRO A 303 0.22 1.18 -16.18
C PRO A 303 -0.52 0.61 -17.37
N ALA A 304 -1.01 -0.63 -17.29
CA ALA A 304 -1.76 -1.24 -18.37
C ALA A 304 -3.08 -0.49 -18.62
N ALA A 305 -3.88 -0.24 -17.60
CA ALA A 305 -5.14 0.49 -17.71
C ALA A 305 -4.92 1.96 -18.11
N GLY A 306 -3.98 2.67 -17.48
CA GLY A 306 -3.71 4.07 -17.72
C GLY A 306 -3.22 4.37 -19.16
N THR A 307 -2.28 3.54 -19.65
CA THR A 307 -1.75 3.70 -21.02
C THR A 307 -2.82 3.44 -22.08
N ASN A 308 -3.61 2.36 -21.92
CA ASN A 308 -4.70 2.05 -22.87
C ASN A 308 -5.80 3.13 -22.84
N TYR A 309 -6.16 3.62 -21.65
CA TYR A 309 -7.12 4.71 -21.53
C TYR A 309 -6.60 6.00 -22.18
N GLY A 310 -5.32 6.33 -21.97
CA GLY A 310 -4.68 7.48 -22.60
C GLY A 310 -4.65 7.38 -24.13
N ALA A 311 -4.46 6.17 -24.66
CA ALA A 311 -4.50 5.88 -26.09
C ALA A 311 -5.94 5.79 -26.66
N LYS A 312 -6.97 5.95 -25.83
CA LYS A 312 -8.41 5.83 -26.17
C LYS A 312 -8.82 4.41 -26.61
N ASP A 313 -8.04 3.38 -26.26
CA ASP A 313 -8.41 1.98 -26.47
C ASP A 313 -9.26 1.47 -25.30
N TYR A 314 -10.50 1.90 -25.27
CA TYR A 314 -11.42 1.64 -24.15
C TYR A 314 -11.85 0.17 -24.08
N ASP A 315 -11.98 -0.52 -25.20
CA ASP A 315 -12.36 -1.94 -25.20
C ASP A 315 -11.24 -2.80 -24.61
N ARG A 316 -10.00 -2.41 -24.85
CA ARG A 316 -8.86 -3.06 -24.23
C ARG A 316 -8.78 -2.76 -22.72
N VAL A 317 -9.14 -1.54 -22.27
CA VAL A 317 -9.28 -1.23 -20.83
C VAL A 317 -10.30 -2.16 -20.17
N LYS A 318 -11.47 -2.37 -20.79
CA LYS A 318 -12.51 -3.29 -20.29
C LYS A 318 -11.97 -4.73 -20.18
N THR A 319 -11.29 -5.20 -21.22
CA THR A 319 -10.72 -6.55 -21.28
C THR A 319 -9.65 -6.75 -20.22
N LEU A 320 -8.70 -5.80 -20.09
CA LEU A 320 -7.66 -5.83 -19.06
C LEU A 320 -8.27 -5.82 -17.65
N THR A 321 -9.27 -4.97 -17.40
CA THR A 321 -9.94 -4.93 -16.09
C THR A 321 -10.52 -6.30 -15.74
N ARG A 322 -11.23 -6.95 -16.71
CA ARG A 322 -11.78 -8.30 -16.49
C ARG A 322 -10.68 -9.33 -16.19
N VAL A 323 -9.60 -9.34 -16.98
CA VAL A 323 -8.49 -10.28 -16.79
C VAL A 323 -7.83 -10.10 -15.41
N PHE A 324 -7.57 -8.86 -15.01
CA PHE A 324 -6.95 -8.58 -13.70
C PHE A 324 -7.88 -8.87 -12.52
N ILE A 325 -9.21 -8.66 -12.65
CA ILE A 325 -10.17 -9.08 -11.62
C ILE A 325 -10.16 -10.61 -11.47
N ILE A 326 -10.22 -11.34 -12.58
CA ILE A 326 -10.18 -12.82 -12.54
C ILE A 326 -8.87 -13.29 -11.90
N ALA A 327 -7.73 -12.73 -12.31
CA ALA A 327 -6.44 -13.10 -11.73
C ALA A 327 -6.35 -12.79 -10.23
N ALA A 328 -6.83 -11.63 -9.79
CA ALA A 328 -6.87 -11.26 -8.39
C ALA A 328 -7.81 -12.16 -7.58
N THR A 329 -8.95 -12.55 -8.16
CA THR A 329 -9.87 -13.52 -7.55
C THR A 329 -9.24 -14.91 -7.42
N LEU A 330 -8.55 -15.40 -8.46
CA LEU A 330 -7.83 -16.66 -8.40
C LEU A 330 -6.71 -16.66 -7.35
N LEU A 331 -6.01 -15.53 -7.23
CA LEU A 331 -5.00 -15.37 -6.17
C LEU A 331 -5.63 -15.30 -4.78
N SER A 332 -6.80 -14.68 -4.64
CA SER A 332 -7.54 -14.66 -3.37
C SER A 332 -7.91 -16.06 -2.91
N LEU A 333 -8.24 -16.99 -3.83
CA LEU A 333 -8.56 -18.39 -3.50
C LEU A 333 -7.41 -19.12 -2.82
N VAL A 334 -6.17 -18.76 -3.13
CA VAL A 334 -4.97 -19.36 -2.49
C VAL A 334 -4.95 -19.13 -0.99
N PHE A 335 -5.51 -18.03 -0.52
CA PHE A 335 -5.61 -17.67 0.90
C PHE A 335 -6.98 -18.01 1.49
N TYR A 336 -8.03 -17.86 0.69
CA TYR A 336 -9.41 -18.14 1.09
C TYR A 336 -9.60 -19.62 1.44
N ILE A 337 -9.16 -20.54 0.56
CA ILE A 337 -9.38 -21.98 0.76
C ILE A 337 -8.71 -22.49 2.06
N PRO A 338 -7.43 -22.18 2.34
CA PRO A 338 -6.84 -22.56 3.63
C PRO A 338 -7.52 -21.91 4.83
N ALA A 339 -7.96 -20.65 4.70
CA ALA A 339 -8.65 -19.93 5.78
C ALA A 339 -9.98 -20.62 6.17
N GLU A 340 -10.74 -21.12 5.19
CA GLU A 340 -12.00 -21.82 5.41
C GLU A 340 -11.79 -23.27 5.89
N LEU A 341 -10.79 -23.97 5.35
CA LEU A 341 -10.57 -25.39 5.68
C LEU A 341 -9.80 -25.58 7.00
N PHE A 342 -8.82 -24.72 7.28
CA PHE A 342 -7.89 -24.88 8.40
C PHE A 342 -7.78 -23.63 9.30
N PRO A 343 -8.91 -23.01 9.74
CA PRO A 343 -8.90 -21.75 10.50
C PRO A 343 -8.10 -21.86 11.80
N GLU A 344 -8.26 -22.95 12.53
CA GLU A 344 -7.59 -23.20 13.80
C GLU A 344 -6.07 -23.28 13.62
N LYS A 345 -5.58 -24.00 12.58
CA LYS A 345 -4.16 -24.11 12.29
C LYS A 345 -3.55 -22.75 11.93
N ILE A 346 -4.27 -21.94 11.17
CA ILE A 346 -3.81 -20.59 10.81
C ILE A 346 -3.75 -19.68 12.03
N LEU A 347 -4.80 -19.67 12.85
CA LEU A 347 -4.81 -18.86 14.06
C LEU A 347 -3.73 -19.30 15.06
N SER A 348 -3.49 -20.61 15.21
CA SER A 348 -2.45 -21.14 16.09
C SER A 348 -1.02 -20.80 15.65
N MET A 349 -0.79 -20.42 14.41
CA MET A 349 0.53 -19.90 13.97
C MET A 349 0.89 -18.57 14.64
N PHE A 350 -0.11 -17.82 15.10
CA PHE A 350 0.06 -16.48 15.68
C PHE A 350 -0.28 -16.41 17.19
N LEU A 351 -0.81 -17.50 17.76
CA LEU A 351 -1.27 -17.58 19.14
C LEU A 351 -0.46 -18.65 19.90
N THR A 352 0.08 -18.28 21.04
CA THR A 352 0.87 -19.20 21.89
C THR A 352 0.04 -19.95 22.93
N THR A 353 -1.14 -19.41 23.28
CA THR A 353 -2.02 -20.00 24.30
C THR A 353 -2.85 -21.15 23.72
N PRO A 354 -2.72 -22.39 24.24
CA PRO A 354 -3.47 -23.54 23.76
C PRO A 354 -4.97 -23.34 23.86
N GLY A 355 -5.74 -23.80 22.87
CA GLY A 355 -7.20 -23.80 22.87
C GLY A 355 -7.89 -22.50 22.44
N ILE A 356 -7.22 -21.35 22.48
CA ILE A 356 -7.81 -20.08 22.04
C ILE A 356 -8.11 -20.09 20.52
N ALA A 357 -7.23 -20.66 19.72
CA ALA A 357 -7.40 -20.73 18.27
C ALA A 357 -8.70 -21.45 17.86
N ALA A 358 -9.04 -22.54 18.54
CA ALA A 358 -10.27 -23.30 18.29
C ALA A 358 -11.52 -22.46 18.51
N SER A 359 -11.57 -21.68 19.59
CA SER A 359 -12.72 -20.82 19.93
C SER A 359 -12.97 -19.71 18.90
N GLY A 360 -11.92 -19.26 18.18
CA GLY A 360 -12.00 -18.23 17.14
C GLY A 360 -12.30 -18.74 15.74
N SER A 361 -12.25 -20.05 15.51
CA SER A 361 -12.31 -20.66 14.17
C SER A 361 -13.58 -20.29 13.39
N THR A 362 -14.74 -20.32 14.03
CA THR A 362 -16.02 -19.95 13.38
C THR A 362 -16.04 -18.48 12.98
N ASN A 363 -15.58 -17.60 13.87
CA ASN A 363 -15.53 -16.17 13.61
C ASN A 363 -14.52 -15.82 12.51
N PHE A 364 -13.38 -16.51 12.48
CA PHE A 364 -12.38 -16.38 11.43
C PHE A 364 -12.93 -16.76 10.05
N ARG A 365 -13.69 -17.86 9.94
CA ARG A 365 -14.41 -18.23 8.71
C ARG A 365 -15.40 -17.15 8.29
N ILE A 366 -16.18 -16.60 9.21
CA ILE A 366 -17.12 -15.51 8.90
C ILE A 366 -16.36 -14.33 8.29
N MET A 367 -15.23 -13.93 8.87
CA MET A 367 -14.39 -12.84 8.35
C MET A 367 -13.88 -13.14 6.94
N PHE A 368 -13.38 -14.37 6.70
CA PHE A 368 -12.79 -14.76 5.42
C PHE A 368 -13.79 -15.14 4.35
N SER A 369 -15.07 -15.37 4.69
CA SER A 369 -16.12 -15.81 3.75
C SER A 369 -16.25 -14.94 2.49
N THR A 370 -15.92 -13.66 2.57
CA THR A 370 -15.95 -12.69 1.47
C THR A 370 -14.56 -12.31 0.94
N TYR A 371 -13.49 -12.93 1.46
CA TYR A 371 -12.12 -12.56 1.10
C TYR A 371 -11.84 -12.69 -0.41
N ILE A 372 -12.48 -13.63 -1.09
CA ILE A 372 -12.44 -13.82 -2.53
C ILE A 372 -12.78 -12.53 -3.31
N LEU A 373 -13.56 -11.63 -2.71
CA LEU A 373 -14.01 -10.38 -3.31
C LEU A 373 -12.99 -9.23 -3.20
N GLN A 374 -11.96 -9.37 -2.34
CA GLN A 374 -10.96 -8.31 -2.09
C GLN A 374 -10.19 -7.90 -3.34
N GLY A 375 -9.91 -8.85 -4.23
CA GLY A 375 -9.25 -8.57 -5.50
C GLY A 375 -10.03 -7.58 -6.36
N SER A 376 -11.35 -7.70 -6.40
CA SER A 376 -12.24 -6.80 -7.15
C SER A 376 -12.20 -5.37 -6.62
N PHE A 377 -12.17 -5.18 -5.30
CA PHE A 377 -12.03 -3.87 -4.68
C PHE A 377 -10.72 -3.19 -5.08
N MET A 378 -9.58 -3.90 -4.95
CA MET A 378 -8.28 -3.35 -5.28
C MET A 378 -8.17 -2.94 -6.75
N ILE A 379 -8.63 -3.80 -7.65
CA ILE A 379 -8.62 -3.49 -9.08
C ILE A 379 -9.54 -2.32 -9.43
N ALA A 380 -10.71 -2.21 -8.78
CA ALA A 380 -11.63 -1.09 -9.03
C ALA A 380 -11.06 0.26 -8.58
N VAL A 381 -10.46 0.33 -7.38
CA VAL A 381 -9.81 1.56 -6.91
C VAL A 381 -8.68 1.94 -7.88
N THR A 382 -7.83 0.98 -8.25
CA THR A 382 -6.72 1.19 -9.18
C THR A 382 -7.20 1.56 -10.57
N LEU A 383 -8.34 1.00 -11.04
CA LEU A 383 -8.98 1.40 -12.30
C LEU A 383 -9.30 2.90 -12.28
N PHE A 384 -10.06 3.38 -11.30
CA PHE A 384 -10.45 4.79 -11.23
C PHE A 384 -9.25 5.72 -11.04
N GLN A 385 -8.21 5.30 -10.31
CA GLN A 385 -6.93 6.01 -10.23
C GLN A 385 -6.26 6.10 -11.60
N SER A 386 -6.19 4.99 -12.34
CA SER A 386 -5.56 4.91 -13.67
C SER A 386 -6.29 5.75 -14.72
N LEU A 387 -7.61 5.79 -14.65
CA LEU A 387 -8.45 6.62 -15.52
C LEU A 387 -8.41 8.12 -15.15
N GLY A 388 -7.79 8.48 -14.03
CA GLY A 388 -7.78 9.85 -13.50
C GLY A 388 -9.13 10.27 -12.89
N LYS A 389 -10.01 9.31 -12.57
CA LYS A 389 -11.33 9.57 -11.98
C LYS A 389 -11.24 9.64 -10.45
N ALA A 390 -10.50 10.64 -9.99
CA ALA A 390 -10.15 10.86 -8.59
C ALA A 390 -11.33 10.76 -7.62
N LYS A 391 -12.44 11.47 -7.93
CA LYS A 391 -13.64 11.47 -7.08
C LYS A 391 -14.19 10.05 -6.84
N LYS A 392 -14.19 9.20 -7.89
CA LYS A 392 -14.68 7.82 -7.76
C LYS A 392 -13.75 6.94 -6.94
N ALA A 393 -12.42 7.05 -7.15
CA ALA A 393 -11.45 6.33 -6.35
C ALA A 393 -11.53 6.71 -4.87
N THR A 394 -11.55 8.02 -4.57
CA THR A 394 -11.69 8.54 -3.21
C THR A 394 -13.01 8.11 -2.55
N TRP A 395 -14.11 8.20 -3.31
CA TRP A 395 -15.43 7.81 -2.80
C TRP A 395 -15.49 6.34 -2.42
N LEU A 396 -14.91 5.43 -3.23
CA LEU A 396 -14.86 4.01 -2.90
C LEU A 396 -14.11 3.74 -1.58
N VAL A 397 -12.99 4.41 -1.37
CA VAL A 397 -12.18 4.25 -0.15
C VAL A 397 -12.94 4.77 1.07
N LEU A 398 -13.52 5.98 0.98
CA LEU A 398 -14.30 6.57 2.06
C LEU A 398 -15.56 5.76 2.36
N PHE A 399 -16.27 5.35 1.33
CA PHE A 399 -17.51 4.59 1.47
C PHE A 399 -17.27 3.25 2.18
N ARG A 400 -16.21 2.52 1.77
CA ARG A 400 -15.84 1.27 2.41
C ARG A 400 -15.55 1.45 3.90
N GLN A 401 -14.72 2.42 4.25
CA GLN A 401 -14.20 2.54 5.62
C GLN A 401 -15.14 3.32 6.55
N ILE A 402 -15.66 4.46 6.12
CA ILE A 402 -16.45 5.34 6.97
C ILE A 402 -17.93 4.99 6.93
N ILE A 403 -18.48 4.79 5.73
CA ILE A 403 -19.94 4.65 5.58
C ILE A 403 -20.39 3.22 5.81
N LEU A 404 -19.59 2.21 5.41
CA LEU A 404 -19.96 0.82 5.62
C LEU A 404 -19.31 0.24 6.88
N PHE A 405 -17.97 0.20 6.90
CA PHE A 405 -17.27 -0.59 7.91
C PHE A 405 -17.48 -0.06 9.34
N ILE A 406 -17.25 1.22 9.61
CA ILE A 406 -17.35 1.78 10.96
C ILE A 406 -18.76 1.62 11.53
N PRO A 407 -19.86 2.01 10.84
CA PRO A 407 -21.20 1.79 11.36
C PRO A 407 -21.53 0.32 11.57
N LEU A 408 -21.21 -0.56 10.63
CA LEU A 408 -21.46 -1.99 10.78
C LEU A 408 -20.69 -2.58 11.96
N CYS A 409 -19.42 -2.20 12.14
CA CYS A 409 -18.58 -2.69 13.23
C CYS A 409 -19.10 -2.26 14.62
N VAL A 410 -19.73 -1.06 14.71
CA VAL A 410 -20.30 -0.56 15.97
C VAL A 410 -21.72 -1.12 16.21
N VAL A 411 -22.54 -1.16 15.16
CA VAL A 411 -23.98 -1.47 15.30
C VAL A 411 -24.25 -2.97 15.37
N LEU A 412 -23.59 -3.80 14.55
CA LEU A 412 -23.87 -5.25 14.53
C LEU A 412 -23.66 -5.95 15.87
N PRO A 413 -22.63 -5.64 16.67
CA PRO A 413 -22.49 -6.21 18.00
C PRO A 413 -23.68 -5.93 18.95
N MET A 414 -24.43 -4.84 18.72
CA MET A 414 -25.58 -4.45 19.53
C MET A 414 -26.86 -5.20 19.13
N ILE A 415 -26.93 -5.70 17.89
CA ILE A 415 -28.15 -6.34 17.36
C ILE A 415 -28.24 -7.79 17.80
N GLY A 416 -29.36 -8.19 18.38
CA GLY A 416 -29.72 -9.59 18.63
C GLY A 416 -28.72 -10.38 19.48
N GLY A 417 -27.92 -9.70 20.31
CA GLY A 417 -26.93 -10.38 21.16
C GLY A 417 -25.73 -10.94 20.39
N MET A 418 -25.46 -10.48 19.18
CA MET A 418 -24.34 -10.97 18.37
C MET A 418 -22.98 -10.76 19.05
N GLY A 419 -22.82 -9.71 19.87
CA GLY A 419 -21.59 -9.43 20.59
C GLY A 419 -20.38 -9.41 19.65
N ILE A 420 -19.32 -10.10 20.02
CA ILE A 420 -18.08 -10.13 19.24
C ILE A 420 -18.26 -10.68 17.80
N ARG A 421 -19.21 -11.59 17.56
CA ARG A 421 -19.50 -12.09 16.20
C ARG A 421 -19.91 -10.97 15.25
N GLY A 422 -20.58 -9.92 15.76
CA GLY A 422 -20.93 -8.75 14.98
C GLY A 422 -19.73 -8.02 14.38
N VAL A 423 -18.60 -7.98 15.10
CA VAL A 423 -17.34 -7.37 14.59
C VAL A 423 -16.80 -8.15 13.39
N TRP A 424 -16.75 -9.47 13.49
CA TRP A 424 -16.27 -10.34 12.40
C TRP A 424 -17.20 -10.28 11.20
N LEU A 425 -18.51 -10.28 11.43
CA LEU A 425 -19.52 -10.16 10.38
C LEU A 425 -19.48 -8.78 9.69
N ALA A 426 -19.14 -7.71 10.43
CA ALA A 426 -19.01 -6.37 9.86
C ALA A 426 -17.98 -6.32 8.73
N ILE A 427 -16.85 -7.03 8.88
CA ILE A 427 -15.81 -7.11 7.85
C ILE A 427 -16.39 -7.79 6.60
N ALA A 428 -17.00 -8.94 6.75
CA ALA A 428 -17.58 -9.70 5.64
C ALA A 428 -18.71 -8.95 4.93
N LEU A 429 -19.64 -8.37 5.67
CA LEU A 429 -20.76 -7.60 5.09
C LEU A 429 -20.28 -6.35 4.38
N THR A 430 -19.28 -5.64 4.92
CA THR A 430 -18.68 -4.49 4.26
C THR A 430 -18.18 -4.86 2.86
N ASP A 431 -17.44 -5.96 2.75
CA ASP A 431 -16.87 -6.38 1.48
C ASP A 431 -17.95 -6.89 0.51
N ALA A 432 -18.95 -7.62 0.98
CA ALA A 432 -20.06 -8.09 0.16
C ALA A 432 -20.89 -6.93 -0.43
N ILE A 433 -21.27 -5.96 0.39
CA ILE A 433 -22.02 -4.78 -0.04
C ILE A 433 -21.18 -3.94 -1.02
N LEU A 434 -19.89 -3.75 -0.67
CA LEU A 434 -18.98 -2.96 -1.48
C LEU A 434 -18.81 -3.52 -2.89
N VAL A 435 -18.71 -4.84 -3.04
CA VAL A 435 -18.53 -5.48 -4.36
C VAL A 435 -19.76 -5.28 -5.25
N ALA A 436 -20.97 -5.32 -4.71
CA ALA A 436 -22.17 -4.98 -5.46
C ALA A 436 -22.12 -3.53 -5.99
N ILE A 437 -21.68 -2.60 -5.15
CA ILE A 437 -21.50 -1.19 -5.53
C ILE A 437 -20.40 -1.03 -6.58
N ILE A 438 -19.28 -1.73 -6.44
CA ILE A 438 -18.18 -1.74 -7.39
C ILE A 438 -18.65 -2.25 -8.75
N ALA A 439 -19.37 -3.38 -8.77
CA ALA A 439 -19.89 -3.95 -10.01
C ALA A 439 -20.80 -2.93 -10.75
N PHE A 440 -21.67 -2.24 -10.01
CA PHE A 440 -22.50 -1.17 -10.56
C PHE A 440 -21.66 0.00 -11.08
N MET A 441 -20.71 0.50 -10.27
CA MET A 441 -19.89 1.66 -10.66
C MET A 441 -19.00 1.38 -11.88
N VAL A 442 -18.40 0.19 -11.95
CA VAL A 442 -17.54 -0.23 -13.07
C VAL A 442 -18.40 -0.44 -14.32
N ALA A 443 -19.55 -1.11 -14.21
CA ALA A 443 -20.47 -1.29 -15.33
C ALA A 443 -20.99 0.06 -15.88
N TYR A 444 -21.37 0.96 -14.99
CA TYR A 444 -21.80 2.32 -15.37
C TYR A 444 -20.68 3.11 -16.04
N GLU A 445 -19.44 2.99 -15.54
CA GLU A 445 -18.29 3.63 -16.15
C GLU A 445 -18.03 3.09 -17.56
N PHE A 446 -18.08 1.77 -17.72
CA PHE A 446 -17.82 1.12 -19.01
C PHE A 446 -18.91 1.42 -20.07
N ARG A 447 -20.15 1.64 -19.65
CA ARG A 447 -21.24 2.09 -20.56
C ARG A 447 -21.03 3.52 -21.06
N LYS A 448 -20.35 4.37 -20.27
CA LYS A 448 -20.04 5.76 -20.65
C LYS A 448 -18.82 5.90 -21.56
N LEU A 449 -17.97 4.88 -21.62
CA LEU A 449 -16.81 4.91 -22.51
C LEU A 449 -17.30 4.67 -23.95
N PRO A 450 -16.94 5.56 -24.90
CA PRO A 450 -17.30 5.38 -26.29
C PRO A 450 -16.71 4.08 -26.84
N ALA A 451 -17.30 3.53 -27.91
CA ALA A 451 -16.67 2.42 -28.62
C ALA A 451 -15.32 2.88 -29.17
N THR A 452 -14.32 2.01 -29.12
CA THR A 452 -12.99 2.33 -29.64
C THR A 452 -13.07 2.61 -31.12
N SER A 453 -12.75 3.84 -31.55
CA SER A 453 -12.67 4.16 -32.96
C SER A 453 -11.52 3.36 -33.59
N SER A 454 -11.80 2.62 -34.66
CA SER A 454 -10.87 1.77 -35.41
C SER A 454 -9.73 2.54 -36.11
N VAL A 455 -9.62 3.84 -35.89
CA VAL A 455 -8.73 4.77 -36.64
C VAL A 455 -7.28 4.77 -36.11
N ASN A 456 -6.95 4.07 -35.02
CA ASN A 456 -5.59 4.11 -34.42
C ASN A 456 -5.02 2.71 -34.09
N ARG A 457 -5.22 1.70 -34.94
CA ARG A 457 -4.44 0.46 -34.87
C ARG A 457 -3.15 0.54 -35.65
#